data_1e44cf2f3da6f6818a66cdea0923f9a8
#
_entry.id   1e44cf2f3da6f6818a66cdea0923f9a8
#
_cell.length_a   1.000
_cell.length_b   1.000
_cell.length_c   1.000
_cell.angle_alpha   90.00
_cell.angle_beta   90.00
_cell.angle_gamma   90.00
#
_symmetry.space_group_name_H-M   'P 1'
#
loop_
_entity.id
_entity.type
_entity.pdbx_description
1 polymer ?
#
loop_
_entity_poly.entity_id
_entity_poly.type
_entity_poly.pdbx_seq_one_letter_code
_entity_poly.pdbx_strand_id
1 'polypeptide(L)'
;MPRLIPDPRAAFALVDSLARGAVGNARSAAAAIAEQVADRKQLAPVDEPTGPGSLARIARAEAIELLGSRNVGRLAYIARPGVPDVVPVNFAVHEGHVYVRTGVGPKLQAAERGDRLVLEADAISEDTHTGWSVVASGCARRLTTREVHALPPEALPTTWANGPRFALLQLDLQRVEGRRLT
;
A
#
# COMPACT_ATOMS: atom_id res chain seq x y z
N MET A 1 2.41 -57.94 -25.64
CA MET A 1 2.22 -56.53 -26.02
C MET A 1 3.33 -55.71 -25.38
N PRO A 2 4.25 -55.11 -26.17
CA PRO A 2 5.31 -54.27 -25.59
C PRO A 2 4.73 -52.91 -25.17
N ARG A 3 5.07 -52.49 -23.95
CA ARG A 3 4.76 -51.13 -23.45
C ARG A 3 5.64 -50.12 -24.20
N LEU A 4 5.00 -49.19 -24.91
CA LEU A 4 5.68 -48.01 -25.48
C LEU A 4 6.22 -47.15 -24.35
N ILE A 5 7.53 -47.05 -24.27
CA ILE A 5 8.19 -46.05 -23.38
C ILE A 5 8.13 -44.73 -24.15
N PRO A 6 7.51 -43.65 -23.60
CA PRO A 6 7.48 -42.37 -24.29
C PRO A 6 8.89 -41.79 -24.39
N ASP A 7 9.22 -41.25 -25.58
CA ASP A 7 10.50 -40.62 -25.87
C ASP A 7 10.71 -39.41 -24.95
N PRO A 8 11.77 -39.38 -24.12
CA PRO A 8 12.06 -38.28 -23.22
C PRO A 8 12.27 -36.94 -23.94
N ARG A 9 12.63 -36.96 -25.24
CA ARG A 9 12.79 -35.73 -26.03
C ARG A 9 11.46 -35.06 -26.35
N ALA A 10 10.36 -35.80 -26.46
CA ALA A 10 9.02 -35.24 -26.67
C ALA A 10 8.50 -34.49 -25.43
N ALA A 11 8.84 -34.99 -24.24
CA ALA A 11 8.47 -34.30 -22.96
C ALA A 11 9.22 -32.98 -22.78
N PHE A 12 10.51 -32.93 -23.14
CA PHE A 12 11.30 -31.69 -23.08
C PHE A 12 10.81 -30.63 -24.07
N ALA A 13 10.42 -31.00 -25.28
CA ALA A 13 9.89 -30.07 -26.28
C ALA A 13 8.55 -29.44 -25.84
N LEU A 14 7.71 -30.20 -25.14
CA LEU A 14 6.44 -29.69 -24.63
C LEU A 14 6.63 -28.68 -23.49
N VAL A 15 7.54 -28.93 -22.54
CA VAL A 15 7.87 -28.04 -21.44
C VAL A 15 8.47 -26.73 -21.97
N ASP A 16 9.35 -26.81 -22.96
CA ASP A 16 10.02 -25.66 -23.58
C ASP A 16 9.03 -24.79 -24.42
N SER A 17 8.02 -25.42 -25.03
CA SER A 17 6.92 -24.74 -25.72
C SER A 17 5.98 -24.03 -24.75
N LEU A 18 5.64 -24.67 -23.63
CA LEU A 18 4.80 -24.06 -22.58
C LEU A 18 5.52 -22.90 -21.89
N ALA A 19 6.82 -23.03 -21.65
CA ALA A 19 7.62 -21.95 -21.06
C ALA A 19 7.71 -20.73 -21.98
N ARG A 20 7.88 -20.93 -23.29
CA ARG A 20 7.87 -19.82 -24.27
C ARG A 20 6.51 -19.16 -24.42
N GLY A 21 5.43 -19.93 -24.36
CA GLY A 21 4.06 -19.39 -24.36
C GLY A 21 3.75 -18.54 -23.12
N ALA A 22 4.19 -18.99 -21.94
CA ALA A 22 3.99 -18.24 -20.68
C ALA A 22 4.78 -16.92 -20.65
N VAL A 23 6.01 -16.90 -21.18
CA VAL A 23 6.83 -15.67 -21.29
C VAL A 23 6.24 -14.71 -22.31
N GLY A 24 5.67 -15.20 -23.42
CA GLY A 24 4.98 -14.38 -24.42
C GLY A 24 3.74 -13.69 -23.84
N ASN A 25 2.91 -14.41 -23.10
CA ASN A 25 1.72 -13.88 -22.46
C ASN A 25 2.05 -12.89 -21.34
N ALA A 26 3.11 -13.12 -20.54
CA ALA A 26 3.56 -12.20 -19.51
C ALA A 26 4.09 -10.89 -20.10
N ARG A 27 4.83 -10.93 -21.20
CA ARG A 27 5.32 -9.73 -21.91
C ARG A 27 4.18 -8.96 -22.56
N SER A 28 3.19 -9.63 -23.12
CA SER A 28 2.00 -8.99 -23.70
C SER A 28 1.14 -8.31 -22.62
N ALA A 29 0.95 -8.96 -21.47
CA ALA A 29 0.25 -8.39 -20.33
C ALA A 29 1.00 -7.18 -19.73
N ALA A 30 2.33 -7.27 -19.61
CA ALA A 30 3.16 -6.16 -19.14
C ALA A 30 3.13 -4.96 -20.11
N ALA A 31 3.13 -5.21 -21.42
CA ALA A 31 3.01 -4.17 -22.43
C ALA A 31 1.64 -3.49 -22.39
N ALA A 32 0.54 -4.25 -22.24
CA ALA A 32 -0.80 -3.72 -22.11
C ALA A 32 -0.98 -2.87 -20.83
N ILE A 33 -0.37 -3.30 -19.71
CA ILE A 33 -0.37 -2.52 -18.46
C ILE A 33 0.46 -1.25 -18.63
N ALA A 34 1.62 -1.32 -19.30
CA ALA A 34 2.46 -0.16 -19.56
C ALA A 34 1.74 0.86 -20.46
N GLU A 35 0.98 0.41 -21.46
CA GLU A 35 0.18 1.25 -22.34
C GLU A 35 -0.99 1.90 -21.59
N GLN A 36 -1.70 1.17 -20.72
CA GLN A 36 -2.73 1.75 -19.84
C GLN A 36 -2.17 2.74 -18.82
N VAL A 37 -0.95 2.54 -18.34
CA VAL A 37 -0.27 3.48 -17.43
C VAL A 37 0.21 4.71 -18.19
N ALA A 38 0.66 4.57 -19.45
CA ALA A 38 1.03 5.68 -20.32
C ALA A 38 -0.19 6.53 -20.72
N ASP A 39 -1.32 5.89 -21.00
CA ASP A 39 -2.58 6.58 -21.31
C ASP A 39 -3.11 7.38 -20.10
N ARG A 40 -2.96 6.87 -18.87
CA ARG A 40 -3.25 7.64 -17.66
C ARG A 40 -2.33 8.88 -17.48
N LYS A 41 -1.15 8.87 -18.06
CA LYS A 41 -0.22 10.00 -18.00
C LYS A 41 -0.56 11.09 -19.02
N GLN A 42 -1.37 10.76 -20.03
CA GLN A 42 -1.84 11.67 -21.08
C GLN A 42 -3.21 12.28 -20.79
N LEU A 43 -3.89 11.89 -19.69
CA LEU A 43 -5.01 12.68 -19.19
C LEU A 43 -4.45 14.06 -18.84
N ALA A 44 -4.79 15.04 -19.71
CA ALA A 44 -4.48 16.45 -19.49
C ALA A 44 -4.86 16.80 -18.05
N PRO A 45 -4.13 17.69 -17.37
CA PRO A 45 -4.55 18.19 -16.07
C PRO A 45 -5.97 18.74 -16.28
N VAL A 46 -6.95 18.03 -15.75
CA VAL A 46 -8.30 18.56 -15.63
C VAL A 46 -8.13 19.77 -14.75
N ASP A 47 -8.47 20.97 -15.25
CA ASP A 47 -8.50 22.17 -14.42
C ASP A 47 -9.27 21.82 -13.15
N GLU A 48 -8.61 21.96 -12.01
CA GLU A 48 -9.24 21.62 -10.74
C GLU A 48 -10.46 22.53 -10.58
N PRO A 49 -11.67 21.98 -10.41
CA PRO A 49 -12.87 22.80 -10.27
C PRO A 49 -12.68 23.74 -9.09
N THR A 50 -13.04 25.02 -9.25
CA THR A 50 -12.99 26.02 -8.20
C THR A 50 -14.40 26.35 -7.74
N GLY A 51 -14.60 26.46 -6.43
CA GLY A 51 -15.91 26.77 -5.81
C GLY A 51 -16.38 25.68 -4.85
N PRO A 52 -17.58 25.83 -4.27
CA PRO A 52 -18.16 24.84 -3.36
C PRO A 52 -18.24 23.46 -4.01
N GLY A 53 -17.80 22.43 -3.29
CA GLY A 53 -17.70 21.06 -3.80
C GLY A 53 -16.48 20.80 -4.69
N SER A 54 -15.52 21.73 -4.76
CA SER A 54 -14.28 21.50 -5.48
C SER A 54 -13.33 20.54 -4.73
N LEU A 55 -12.58 19.74 -5.49
CA LEU A 55 -11.61 18.79 -4.96
C LEU A 55 -10.20 19.22 -5.33
N ALA A 56 -9.55 19.95 -4.42
CA ALA A 56 -8.20 20.47 -4.64
C ALA A 56 -7.11 19.47 -4.19
N ARG A 57 -5.95 19.52 -4.82
CA ARG A 57 -4.75 18.78 -4.36
C ARG A 57 -4.12 19.47 -3.17
N ILE A 58 -3.65 18.68 -2.21
CA ILE A 58 -2.88 19.14 -1.05
C ILE A 58 -1.39 18.91 -1.35
N ALA A 59 -0.56 19.91 -1.05
CA ALA A 59 0.88 19.78 -1.16
C ALA A 59 1.42 18.66 -0.24
N ARG A 60 2.48 17.96 -0.66
CA ARG A 60 3.03 16.82 0.08
C ARG A 60 3.35 17.14 1.55
N ALA A 61 3.95 18.28 1.84
CA ALA A 61 4.30 18.66 3.20
C ALA A 61 3.05 18.80 4.07
N GLU A 62 2.06 19.55 3.61
CA GLU A 62 0.77 19.72 4.27
C GLU A 62 0.02 18.40 4.43
N ALA A 63 0.05 17.52 3.42
CA ALA A 63 -0.56 16.20 3.52
C ALA A 63 0.06 15.34 4.63
N ILE A 64 1.39 15.42 4.83
CA ILE A 64 2.07 14.72 5.94
C ILE A 64 1.67 15.32 7.29
N GLU A 65 1.53 16.63 7.41
CA GLU A 65 1.07 17.30 8.62
C GLU A 65 -0.37 16.90 8.97
N LEU A 66 -1.26 16.91 7.98
CA LEU A 66 -2.64 16.47 8.14
C LEU A 66 -2.72 14.99 8.55
N LEU A 67 -1.94 14.13 7.92
CA LEU A 67 -1.82 12.73 8.31
C LEU A 67 -1.38 12.61 9.77
N GLY A 68 -0.37 13.37 10.19
CA GLY A 68 0.14 13.40 11.57
C GLY A 68 -0.86 13.95 12.59
N SER A 69 -1.90 14.69 12.18
CA SER A 69 -2.97 15.15 13.03
C SER A 69 -3.97 14.07 13.44
N ARG A 70 -3.88 12.86 12.85
CA ARG A 70 -4.78 11.73 13.13
C ARG A 70 -4.04 10.60 13.81
N ASN A 71 -4.78 9.84 14.63
CA ASN A 71 -4.26 8.67 15.37
C ASN A 71 -4.86 7.36 14.88
N VAL A 72 -5.86 7.42 13.99
CA VAL A 72 -6.54 6.26 13.40
C VAL A 72 -6.63 6.45 11.89
N GLY A 73 -6.29 5.41 11.15
CA GLY A 73 -6.39 5.34 9.70
C GLY A 73 -6.78 3.95 9.24
N ARG A 74 -6.88 3.75 7.93
CA ARG A 74 -7.17 2.47 7.29
C ARG A 74 -5.90 1.99 6.60
N LEU A 75 -5.38 0.84 7.03
CA LEU A 75 -4.22 0.21 6.43
C LEU A 75 -4.66 -0.87 5.45
N ALA A 76 -4.33 -0.66 4.18
CA ALA A 76 -4.54 -1.62 3.11
C ALA A 76 -3.25 -2.40 2.83
N TYR A 77 -3.38 -3.71 2.63
CA TYR A 77 -2.28 -4.63 2.35
C TYR A 77 -2.78 -5.87 1.60
N ILE A 78 -1.87 -6.68 1.05
CA ILE A 78 -2.21 -7.95 0.44
C ILE A 78 -2.10 -9.05 1.50
N ALA A 79 -3.25 -9.53 1.98
CA ALA A 79 -3.30 -10.56 3.02
C ALA A 79 -2.80 -11.93 2.50
N ARG A 80 -3.16 -12.26 1.26
CA ARG A 80 -2.75 -13.44 0.49
C ARG A 80 -2.66 -13.06 -0.99
N PRO A 81 -1.93 -13.81 -1.83
CA PRO A 81 -1.83 -13.50 -3.26
C PRO A 81 -3.20 -13.20 -3.89
N GLY A 82 -3.35 -11.99 -4.46
CA GLY A 82 -4.57 -11.52 -5.09
C GLY A 82 -5.71 -11.12 -4.14
N VAL A 83 -5.53 -11.20 -2.82
CA VAL A 83 -6.57 -10.87 -1.83
C VAL A 83 -6.16 -9.63 -1.03
N PRO A 84 -6.65 -8.43 -1.38
CA PRO A 84 -6.46 -7.23 -0.59
C PRO A 84 -7.30 -7.28 0.70
N ASP A 85 -6.82 -6.62 1.73
CA ASP A 85 -7.53 -6.43 2.99
C ASP A 85 -7.32 -5.00 3.48
N VAL A 86 -8.32 -4.44 4.19
CA VAL A 86 -8.30 -3.09 4.74
C VAL A 86 -8.77 -3.13 6.18
N VAL A 87 -7.96 -2.62 7.09
CA VAL A 87 -8.28 -2.65 8.51
C VAL A 87 -7.99 -1.31 9.19
N PRO A 88 -8.79 -0.90 10.18
CA PRO A 88 -8.46 0.24 11.00
C PRO A 88 -7.21 -0.04 11.84
N VAL A 89 -6.32 0.94 11.93
CA VAL A 89 -5.10 0.87 12.73
C VAL A 89 -4.89 2.17 13.50
N ASN A 90 -4.28 2.06 14.68
CA ASN A 90 -3.68 3.21 15.32
C ASN A 90 -2.29 3.42 14.73
N PHE A 91 -1.97 4.67 14.41
CA PHE A 91 -0.69 5.05 13.85
C PHE A 91 -0.17 6.36 14.44
N ALA A 92 1.11 6.62 14.25
CA ALA A 92 1.76 7.89 14.51
C ALA A 92 2.63 8.27 13.30
N VAL A 93 2.84 9.56 13.08
CA VAL A 93 3.77 10.08 12.07
C VAL A 93 4.93 10.76 12.78
N HIS A 94 6.14 10.38 12.46
CA HIS A 94 7.35 10.98 13.01
C HIS A 94 8.48 10.93 12.00
N GLU A 95 9.18 12.04 11.78
CA GLU A 95 10.32 12.15 10.86
C GLU A 95 10.08 11.56 9.47
N GLY A 96 8.89 11.80 8.89
CA GLY A 96 8.55 11.33 7.55
C GLY A 96 8.25 9.85 7.44
N HIS A 97 8.06 9.15 8.55
CA HIS A 97 7.63 7.76 8.62
C HIS A 97 6.28 7.63 9.31
N VAL A 98 5.56 6.58 8.96
CA VAL A 98 4.36 6.15 9.71
C VAL A 98 4.73 4.92 10.55
N TYR A 99 4.33 4.96 11.80
CA TYR A 99 4.50 3.87 12.74
C TYR A 99 3.15 3.23 13.06
N VAL A 100 3.05 1.90 12.96
CA VAL A 100 1.82 1.14 13.21
C VAL A 100 2.11 -0.01 14.16
N ARG A 101 1.39 -0.09 15.29
CA ARG A 101 1.46 -1.26 16.17
C ARG A 101 0.58 -2.38 15.67
N THR A 102 1.12 -3.61 15.65
CA THR A 102 0.38 -4.81 15.23
C THR A 102 0.76 -6.02 16.08
N GLY A 103 -0.16 -6.98 16.15
CA GLY A 103 0.13 -8.33 16.61
C GLY A 103 0.61 -9.22 15.46
N VAL A 104 0.76 -10.51 15.74
CA VAL A 104 1.01 -11.54 14.71
C VAL A 104 -0.19 -11.61 13.78
N GLY A 105 0.05 -11.66 12.48
CA GLY A 105 -1.02 -11.78 11.49
C GLY A 105 -0.64 -11.27 10.11
N PRO A 106 -1.60 -11.24 9.17
CA PRO A 106 -1.34 -10.94 7.76
C PRO A 106 -0.65 -9.59 7.50
N LYS A 107 -0.94 -8.55 8.29
CA LYS A 107 -0.28 -7.23 8.19
C LYS A 107 1.23 -7.32 8.45
N LEU A 108 1.62 -8.02 9.52
CA LEU A 108 3.01 -8.24 9.85
C LEU A 108 3.71 -9.05 8.77
N GLN A 109 3.07 -10.12 8.28
CA GLN A 109 3.59 -10.95 7.20
C GLN A 109 3.77 -10.15 5.90
N ALA A 110 2.82 -9.27 5.55
CA ALA A 110 2.95 -8.39 4.38
C ALA A 110 4.18 -7.46 4.49
N ALA A 111 4.40 -6.87 5.67
CA ALA A 111 5.58 -6.04 5.93
C ALA A 111 6.89 -6.86 5.88
N GLU A 112 6.90 -8.06 6.44
CA GLU A 112 8.07 -8.98 6.42
C GLU A 112 8.41 -9.48 5.01
N ARG A 113 7.42 -9.60 4.12
CA ARG A 113 7.65 -9.86 2.69
C ARG A 113 8.17 -8.66 1.92
N GLY A 114 8.17 -7.47 2.51
CA GLY A 114 8.52 -6.22 1.83
C GLY A 114 7.42 -5.71 0.90
N ASP A 115 6.17 -6.14 1.12
CA ASP A 115 5.04 -5.69 0.31
C ASP A 115 4.82 -4.18 0.52
N ARG A 116 4.28 -3.54 -0.53
CA ARG A 116 3.80 -2.17 -0.42
C ARG A 116 2.51 -2.13 0.38
N LEU A 117 2.48 -1.30 1.42
CA LEU A 117 1.30 -1.01 2.20
C LEU A 117 0.78 0.39 1.87
N VAL A 118 -0.51 0.59 2.09
CA VAL A 118 -1.17 1.89 1.89
C VAL A 118 -1.90 2.26 3.17
N LEU A 119 -1.61 3.45 3.69
CA LEU A 119 -2.34 4.05 4.79
C LEU A 119 -3.19 5.20 4.27
N GLU A 120 -4.44 5.21 4.64
CA GLU A 120 -5.36 6.30 4.39
C GLU A 120 -5.83 6.88 5.72
N ALA A 121 -5.96 8.21 5.80
CA ALA A 121 -6.65 8.90 6.88
C ALA A 121 -7.35 10.15 6.35
N ASP A 122 -8.44 10.50 7.02
CA ASP A 122 -9.32 11.60 6.62
C ASP A 122 -9.84 12.42 7.82
N ALA A 123 -10.42 13.56 7.48
CA ALA A 123 -11.34 14.30 8.32
C ALA A 123 -12.40 14.94 7.42
N ILE A 124 -13.56 14.29 7.35
CA ILE A 124 -14.68 14.67 6.49
C ILE A 124 -15.86 15.07 7.37
N SER A 125 -16.47 16.23 7.07
CA SER A 125 -17.72 16.69 7.68
C SER A 125 -18.85 16.37 6.71
N GLU A 126 -19.78 15.52 7.14
CA GLU A 126 -20.97 15.18 6.37
C GLU A 126 -21.95 16.37 6.29
N ASP A 127 -22.00 17.19 7.35
CA ASP A 127 -22.91 18.35 7.42
C ASP A 127 -22.53 19.44 6.42
N THR A 128 -21.24 19.73 6.28
CA THR A 128 -20.74 20.79 5.39
C THR A 128 -20.27 20.28 4.05
N HIS A 129 -20.22 18.97 3.87
CA HIS A 129 -19.64 18.30 2.68
C HIS A 129 -18.20 18.78 2.38
N THR A 130 -17.42 19.07 3.43
CA THR A 130 -16.04 19.54 3.32
C THR A 130 -15.10 18.61 4.06
N GLY A 131 -13.81 18.70 3.78
CA GLY A 131 -12.82 17.90 4.50
C GLY A 131 -11.56 17.65 3.70
N TRP A 132 -10.80 16.70 4.18
CA TRP A 132 -9.59 16.25 3.50
C TRP A 132 -9.39 14.75 3.68
N SER A 133 -8.69 14.16 2.72
CA SER A 133 -8.16 12.79 2.82
C SER A 133 -6.71 12.76 2.38
N VAL A 134 -5.93 11.88 2.99
CA VAL A 134 -4.53 11.63 2.65
C VAL A 134 -4.32 10.13 2.48
N VAL A 135 -3.72 9.76 1.36
CA VAL A 135 -3.27 8.41 1.05
C VAL A 135 -1.76 8.38 0.99
N ALA A 136 -1.15 7.60 1.85
CA ALA A 136 0.29 7.43 1.92
C ALA A 136 0.67 5.97 1.64
N SER A 137 1.68 5.72 0.82
CA SER A 137 2.11 4.36 0.50
C SER A 137 3.62 4.21 0.43
N GLY A 138 4.08 3.02 0.75
CA GLY A 138 5.49 2.63 0.70
C GLY A 138 5.72 1.21 1.18
N CYS A 139 6.98 0.81 1.28
CA CYS A 139 7.35 -0.45 1.89
C CYS A 139 7.39 -0.29 3.40
N ALA A 140 6.93 -1.31 4.11
CA ALA A 140 7.00 -1.35 5.56
C ALA A 140 8.02 -2.40 6.02
N ARG A 141 8.60 -2.18 7.19
CA ARG A 141 9.45 -3.14 7.87
C ARG A 141 9.10 -3.24 9.34
N ARG A 142 9.36 -4.37 9.93
CA ARG A 142 9.30 -4.54 11.39
C ARG A 142 10.54 -3.92 12.03
N LEU A 143 10.33 -3.12 13.08
CA LEU A 143 11.42 -2.63 13.91
C LEU A 143 11.89 -3.68 14.91
N THR A 144 13.19 -3.67 15.18
CA THR A 144 13.80 -4.44 16.28
C THR A 144 13.47 -3.79 17.62
N THR A 145 13.58 -4.56 18.71
CA THR A 145 13.36 -4.03 20.07
C THR A 145 14.27 -2.83 20.36
N ARG A 146 15.52 -2.87 19.90
CA ARG A 146 16.47 -1.76 20.08
C ARG A 146 16.02 -0.48 19.36
N GLU A 147 15.54 -0.60 18.12
CA GLU A 147 15.02 0.53 17.35
C GLU A 147 13.77 1.12 18.02
N VAL A 148 12.87 0.26 18.50
CA VAL A 148 11.66 0.72 19.21
C VAL A 148 12.01 1.50 20.47
N HIS A 149 13.02 1.07 21.24
CA HIS A 149 13.48 1.79 22.44
C HIS A 149 14.19 3.11 22.12
N ALA A 150 14.71 3.28 20.92
CA ALA A 150 15.35 4.52 20.48
C ALA A 150 14.36 5.57 19.97
N LEU A 151 13.09 5.18 19.72
CA LEU A 151 12.06 6.11 19.25
C LEU A 151 11.55 6.98 20.41
N PRO A 152 11.26 8.24 20.14
CA PRO A 152 10.63 9.11 21.12
C PRO A 152 9.15 8.72 21.31
N PRO A 153 8.55 9.06 22.46
CA PRO A 153 7.16 8.68 22.79
C PRO A 153 6.12 9.06 21.73
N GLU A 154 6.28 10.20 21.07
CA GLU A 154 5.38 10.71 20.03
C GLU A 154 5.38 9.85 18.75
N ALA A 155 6.44 9.09 18.49
CA ALA A 155 6.49 8.14 17.39
C ALA A 155 5.78 6.82 17.71
N LEU A 156 5.37 6.60 18.95
CA LEU A 156 4.75 5.36 19.40
C LEU A 156 3.22 5.48 19.38
N PRO A 157 2.50 4.78 18.46
CA PRO A 157 1.05 4.84 18.41
C PRO A 157 0.42 4.33 19.70
N THR A 158 -0.57 5.06 20.24
CA THR A 158 -1.42 4.60 21.32
C THR A 158 -2.44 3.61 20.78
N THR A 159 -2.44 2.37 21.28
CA THR A 159 -3.39 1.34 20.84
C THR A 159 -4.68 1.42 21.64
N TRP A 160 -5.83 1.43 20.95
CA TRP A 160 -7.15 1.47 21.59
C TRP A 160 -7.73 0.07 21.83
N ALA A 161 -7.38 -0.89 20.97
CA ALA A 161 -7.87 -2.26 21.13
C ALA A 161 -6.99 -3.05 22.11
N ASN A 162 -7.64 -3.86 22.94
CA ASN A 162 -6.97 -4.80 23.83
C ASN A 162 -6.28 -5.94 23.07
N GLY A 163 -5.26 -6.52 23.68
CA GLY A 163 -4.52 -7.67 23.18
C GLY A 163 -3.06 -7.39 22.86
N PRO A 164 -2.26 -8.44 22.72
CA PRO A 164 -0.81 -8.34 22.57
C PRO A 164 -0.45 -7.78 21.17
N ARG A 165 0.26 -6.66 21.16
CA ARG A 165 0.75 -5.96 19.96
C ARG A 165 2.23 -5.70 20.10
N PHE A 166 3.03 -6.74 19.84
CA PHE A 166 4.48 -6.71 20.12
C PHE A 166 5.31 -6.19 18.96
N ALA A 167 4.72 -6.06 17.77
CA ALA A 167 5.43 -5.59 16.61
C ALA A 167 5.10 -4.12 16.34
N LEU A 168 6.13 -3.33 16.08
CA LEU A 168 6.02 -2.00 15.52
C LEU A 168 6.50 -2.04 14.08
N LEU A 169 5.64 -1.63 13.15
CA LEU A 169 5.97 -1.45 11.75
C LEU A 169 6.34 -0.01 11.50
N GLN A 170 7.38 0.21 10.72
CA GLN A 170 7.73 1.50 10.13
C GLN A 170 7.41 1.43 8.65
N LEU A 171 6.57 2.35 8.18
CA LEU A 171 6.20 2.52 6.77
C LEU A 171 6.90 3.77 6.23
N ASP A 172 7.69 3.61 5.20
CA ASP A 172 8.34 4.72 4.51
C ASP A 172 7.33 5.46 3.63
N LEU A 173 7.26 6.78 3.75
CA LEU A 173 6.36 7.61 2.96
C LEU A 173 6.91 7.87 1.55
N GLN A 174 6.91 6.83 0.68
CA GLN A 174 7.43 6.94 -0.69
C GLN A 174 6.49 7.77 -1.58
N ARG A 175 5.16 7.57 -1.44
CA ARG A 175 4.14 8.35 -2.13
C ARG A 175 3.13 8.86 -1.12
N VAL A 176 2.82 10.15 -1.19
CA VAL A 176 1.79 10.80 -0.37
C VAL A 176 0.94 11.66 -1.28
N GLU A 177 -0.37 11.47 -1.25
CA GLU A 177 -1.36 12.22 -2.02
C GLU A 177 -2.44 12.72 -1.08
N GLY A 178 -2.67 14.00 -1.07
CA GLY A 178 -3.75 14.64 -0.32
C GLY A 178 -4.79 15.26 -1.25
N ARG A 179 -6.03 15.25 -0.80
CA ARG A 179 -7.18 15.89 -1.44
C ARG A 179 -7.96 16.68 -0.40
N ARG A 180 -8.41 17.86 -0.79
CA ARG A 180 -9.29 18.72 0.02
C ARG A 180 -10.57 18.98 -0.74
N LEU A 181 -11.69 18.73 -0.08
CA LEU A 181 -13.04 19.08 -0.53
C LEU A 181 -13.46 20.36 0.16
N THR A 182 -13.85 21.38 -0.61
CA THR A 182 -14.25 22.71 -0.14
C THR A 182 -15.65 23.08 -0.60
#